data_03ccaac22597e04acb36ce2059a51de9
#
_entry.id   03ccaac22597e04acb36ce2059a51de9
#
_cell.length_a   1.000
_cell.length_b   1.000
_cell.length_c   1.000
_cell.angle_alpha   90.00
_cell.angle_beta   90.00
_cell.angle_gamma   90.00
#
_symmetry.space_group_name_H-M   'P 1'
#
loop_
_entity.id
_entity.type
_entity.pdbx_description
1 polymer ?
#
loop_
_entity_poly.entity_id
_entity_poly.type
_entity_poly.pdbx_seq_one_letter_code
_entity_poly.pdbx_strand_id
1 'polypeptide(L)'
;MKKLAFILALPWLLSGCSTIATYKPQLPAGSPRPADYVIPVYDQDMEIPRPCKVIGEISIGHTSFTVMGGSADDEMKKVMKAAHEKGADAVQVVSVDKPGFTTGSYAIQANLLRYADDWERYPMSENDFVAYLRRNSKTLDPIEGIWSGGWPNSIGIIRDAAKPGRDFIAFTLRTDAPAWQPGYKRMDIARGNQPGYYQLRYFHDDFSKSDVIVTLDQNRSFEFMINSEDSANLATFTKLELPPPSR
;
A
#
# COMPACT_ATOMS: atom_id res chain seq x y z
N MET A 1 58.34 -43.46 -16.66
CA MET A 1 58.34 -41.98 -16.83
C MET A 1 56.93 -41.55 -17.16
N LYS A 2 56.19 -41.06 -16.16
CA LYS A 2 54.79 -40.62 -16.31
C LYS A 2 54.79 -39.10 -16.45
N LYS A 3 54.35 -38.60 -17.60
CA LYS A 3 54.21 -37.15 -17.86
C LYS A 3 52.87 -36.66 -17.23
N LEU A 4 52.99 -35.82 -16.23
CA LEU A 4 51.86 -35.12 -15.61
C LEU A 4 51.51 -33.89 -16.47
N ALA A 5 50.34 -33.87 -17.08
CA ALA A 5 49.81 -32.72 -17.80
C ALA A 5 49.08 -31.84 -16.79
N PHE A 6 49.62 -30.64 -16.53
CA PHE A 6 49.04 -29.61 -15.69
C PHE A 6 48.04 -28.80 -16.54
N ILE A 7 46.75 -29.07 -16.38
CA ILE A 7 45.70 -28.25 -17.00
C ILE A 7 45.47 -27.04 -16.12
N LEU A 8 45.95 -25.87 -16.56
CA LEU A 8 45.65 -24.59 -15.97
C LEU A 8 44.20 -24.23 -16.34
N ALA A 9 43.28 -24.46 -15.41
CA ALA A 9 41.94 -23.89 -15.49
C ALA A 9 42.02 -22.41 -15.14
N LEU A 10 41.92 -21.55 -16.14
CA LEU A 10 41.79 -20.12 -16.03
C LEU A 10 40.36 -19.82 -15.59
N PRO A 11 40.09 -19.28 -14.36
CA PRO A 11 38.74 -18.85 -14.02
C PRO A 11 38.43 -17.58 -14.80
N TRP A 12 37.44 -17.67 -15.69
CA TRP A 12 36.85 -16.51 -16.32
C TRP A 12 36.13 -15.69 -15.22
N LEU A 13 36.79 -14.66 -14.75
CA LEU A 13 36.19 -13.60 -13.96
C LEU A 13 35.33 -12.77 -14.92
N LEU A 14 34.08 -13.17 -15.10
CA LEU A 14 33.02 -12.28 -15.59
C LEU A 14 32.71 -11.29 -14.48
N SER A 15 33.53 -10.26 -14.32
CA SER A 15 33.19 -9.07 -13.59
C SER A 15 32.13 -8.31 -14.36
N GLY A 16 30.88 -8.73 -14.21
CA GLY A 16 29.76 -7.89 -14.59
C GLY A 16 29.85 -6.60 -13.76
N CYS A 17 29.87 -5.45 -14.42
CA CYS A 17 29.74 -4.15 -13.78
C CYS A 17 28.36 -4.09 -13.11
N SER A 18 28.28 -4.53 -11.85
CA SER A 18 27.09 -4.42 -11.06
C SER A 18 27.12 -3.07 -10.34
N THR A 19 26.13 -2.24 -10.57
CA THR A 19 25.87 -1.07 -9.75
C THR A 19 25.83 -1.53 -8.28
N ILE A 20 26.68 -0.95 -7.43
CA ILE A 20 26.74 -1.36 -6.03
C ILE A 20 25.52 -0.79 -5.32
N ALA A 21 24.64 -1.69 -4.86
CA ALA A 21 23.61 -1.35 -3.92
C ALA A 21 24.19 -1.51 -2.51
N THR A 22 24.30 -0.41 -1.76
CA THR A 22 24.72 -0.44 -0.35
C THR A 22 23.50 -0.36 0.52
N TYR A 23 23.31 -1.36 1.39
CA TYR A 23 22.26 -1.37 2.40
C TYR A 23 22.85 -1.20 3.78
N LYS A 24 22.36 -0.20 4.52
CA LYS A 24 22.72 0.05 5.93
C LYS A 24 21.53 -0.29 6.81
N PRO A 25 21.51 -1.44 7.50
CA PRO A 25 20.42 -1.80 8.39
C PRO A 25 20.38 -0.87 9.62
N GLN A 26 19.17 -0.45 10.01
CA GLN A 26 18.90 0.25 11.27
C GLN A 26 18.09 -0.63 12.23
N LEU A 27 17.28 -1.52 11.70
CA LEU A 27 16.52 -2.52 12.45
C LEU A 27 16.70 -3.91 11.80
N PRO A 28 16.42 -4.99 12.54
CA PRO A 28 16.41 -6.33 11.94
C PRO A 28 15.49 -6.39 10.69
N ALA A 29 15.98 -7.00 9.62
CA ALA A 29 15.19 -7.22 8.43
C ALA A 29 13.92 -8.02 8.78
N GLY A 30 12.80 -7.68 8.13
CA GLY A 30 11.57 -8.44 8.22
C GLY A 30 11.58 -9.66 7.29
N SER A 31 10.51 -10.46 7.35
CA SER A 31 10.26 -11.46 6.33
C SER A 31 10.09 -10.75 4.97
N PRO A 32 10.66 -11.31 3.88
CA PRO A 32 10.47 -10.75 2.54
C PRO A 32 9.00 -10.57 2.21
N ARG A 33 8.67 -9.49 1.52
CA ARG A 33 7.31 -9.26 1.02
C ARG A 33 7.07 -10.10 -0.24
N PRO A 34 5.85 -10.62 -0.45
CA PRO A 34 5.48 -11.28 -1.70
C PRO A 34 5.75 -10.38 -2.92
N ALA A 35 6.01 -10.96 -4.08
CA ALA A 35 6.33 -10.20 -5.29
C ALA A 35 5.16 -9.33 -5.80
N ASP A 36 3.93 -9.71 -5.46
CA ASP A 36 2.69 -9.00 -5.77
C ASP A 36 2.30 -7.95 -4.70
N TYR A 37 3.08 -7.84 -3.62
CA TYR A 37 2.87 -6.80 -2.62
C TYR A 37 3.33 -5.44 -3.18
N VAL A 38 2.41 -4.50 -3.30
CA VAL A 38 2.73 -3.12 -3.74
C VAL A 38 3.34 -2.35 -2.58
N ILE A 39 4.59 -1.93 -2.75
CA ILE A 39 5.30 -1.08 -1.80
C ILE A 39 5.13 0.37 -2.28
N PRO A 40 4.40 1.24 -1.55
CA PRO A 40 4.30 2.65 -1.92
C PRO A 40 5.65 3.34 -1.83
N VAL A 41 5.87 4.29 -2.76
CA VAL A 41 7.06 5.14 -2.79
C VAL A 41 6.64 6.56 -2.48
N TYR A 42 7.27 7.15 -1.47
CA TYR A 42 7.08 8.53 -1.04
C TYR A 42 8.29 9.37 -1.44
N ASP A 43 8.07 10.52 -2.03
CA ASP A 43 9.14 11.49 -2.30
C ASP A 43 9.61 12.16 -1.01
N GLN A 44 10.77 12.83 -1.08
CA GLN A 44 11.44 13.43 0.08
C GLN A 44 10.53 14.35 0.88
N ASP A 45 9.69 15.14 0.22
CA ASP A 45 8.83 16.15 0.82
C ASP A 45 7.41 15.63 1.12
N MET A 46 7.11 14.37 0.80
CA MET A 46 5.80 13.78 1.07
C MET A 46 5.67 13.36 2.53
N GLU A 47 4.58 13.80 3.17
CA GLU A 47 4.22 13.29 4.49
C GLU A 47 3.83 11.81 4.39
N ILE A 48 4.48 10.96 5.19
CA ILE A 48 4.13 9.54 5.26
C ILE A 48 2.84 9.42 6.08
N PRO A 49 1.73 8.93 5.51
CA PRO A 49 0.40 9.00 6.14
C PRO A 49 0.22 8.03 7.32
N ARG A 50 1.24 7.21 7.59
CA ARG A 50 1.24 6.24 8.69
C ARG A 50 2.50 6.37 9.54
N PRO A 51 2.39 6.21 10.87
CA PRO A 51 3.57 6.08 11.71
C PRO A 51 4.47 4.94 11.21
N CYS A 52 5.73 5.24 11.00
CA CYS A 52 6.68 4.27 10.46
C CYS A 52 8.04 4.37 11.16
N LYS A 53 8.84 3.32 11.01
CA LYS A 53 10.24 3.27 11.44
C LYS A 53 11.11 2.98 10.24
N VAL A 54 12.24 3.65 10.15
CA VAL A 54 13.27 3.31 9.16
C VAL A 54 13.90 1.99 9.58
N ILE A 55 13.81 0.97 8.72
CA ILE A 55 14.45 -0.34 8.94
C ILE A 55 15.83 -0.41 8.32
N GLY A 56 16.15 0.50 7.41
CA GLY A 56 17.47 0.63 6.83
C GLY A 56 17.47 1.67 5.71
N GLU A 57 18.68 2.07 5.33
CA GLU A 57 18.94 2.97 4.22
C GLU A 57 19.51 2.18 3.05
N ILE A 58 19.08 2.48 1.84
CA ILE A 58 19.64 1.94 0.62
C ILE A 58 20.20 3.08 -0.24
N SER A 59 21.40 2.88 -0.74
CA SER A 59 22.05 3.78 -1.68
C SER A 59 22.41 2.98 -2.93
N ILE A 60 21.94 3.42 -4.10
CA ILE A 60 22.20 2.82 -5.40
C ILE A 60 22.81 3.89 -6.30
N GLY A 61 23.88 3.56 -6.99
CA GLY A 61 24.54 4.44 -7.94
C GLY A 61 26.03 4.65 -7.62
N HIS A 62 26.73 5.22 -8.59
CA HIS A 62 28.13 5.63 -8.61
C HIS A 62 29.17 4.64 -8.09
N THR A 63 29.65 3.81 -8.99
CA THR A 63 31.07 3.47 -9.02
C THR A 63 31.71 4.33 -10.10
N SER A 64 32.85 4.90 -9.80
CA SER A 64 33.55 5.96 -10.55
C SER A 64 33.87 5.70 -12.03
N PHE A 65 33.35 4.66 -12.67
CA PHE A 65 33.71 4.25 -14.03
C PHE A 65 32.60 3.55 -14.83
N THR A 66 31.33 3.71 -14.53
CA THR A 66 30.26 3.13 -15.36
C THR A 66 29.95 4.06 -16.53
N VAL A 67 30.48 3.73 -17.72
CA VAL A 67 30.29 4.48 -18.98
C VAL A 67 28.86 4.37 -19.53
N MET A 68 28.03 3.47 -19.01
CA MET A 68 26.63 3.31 -19.39
C MET A 68 25.78 3.13 -18.11
N GLY A 69 25.21 4.21 -17.64
CA GLY A 69 24.31 4.21 -16.49
C GLY A 69 22.90 3.80 -16.87
N GLY A 70 22.21 3.13 -15.93
CA GLY A 70 20.79 2.86 -16.02
C GLY A 70 19.95 4.16 -15.93
N SER A 71 18.71 4.09 -16.39
CA SER A 71 17.73 5.15 -16.17
C SER A 71 17.37 5.26 -14.67
N ALA A 72 16.75 6.37 -14.26
CA ALA A 72 16.22 6.50 -12.91
C ALA A 72 15.28 5.33 -12.55
N ASP A 73 14.48 4.88 -13.52
CA ASP A 73 13.55 3.76 -13.35
C ASP A 73 14.28 2.42 -13.10
N ASP A 74 15.42 2.20 -13.77
CA ASP A 74 16.18 0.96 -13.57
C ASP A 74 16.85 0.94 -12.19
N GLU A 75 17.32 2.11 -11.72
CA GLU A 75 17.87 2.20 -10.36
C GLU A 75 16.74 2.09 -9.30
N MET A 76 15.56 2.65 -9.56
CA MET A 76 14.40 2.48 -8.69
C MET A 76 13.94 1.02 -8.61
N LYS A 77 13.95 0.26 -9.69
CA LYS A 77 13.66 -1.19 -9.66
C LYS A 77 14.57 -1.94 -8.69
N LYS A 78 15.85 -1.54 -8.59
CA LYS A 78 16.79 -2.14 -7.63
C LYS A 78 16.44 -1.79 -6.20
N VAL A 79 16.03 -0.52 -5.94
CA VAL A 79 15.51 -0.09 -4.64
C VAL A 79 14.30 -0.94 -4.25
N MET A 80 13.34 -1.09 -5.16
CA MET A 80 12.12 -1.87 -4.93
C MET A 80 12.40 -3.34 -4.66
N LYS A 81 13.33 -3.94 -5.42
CA LYS A 81 13.77 -5.32 -5.17
C LYS A 81 14.34 -5.47 -3.75
N ALA A 82 15.22 -4.56 -3.33
CA ALA A 82 15.77 -4.60 -1.99
C ALA A 82 14.68 -4.37 -0.92
N ALA A 83 13.72 -3.49 -1.17
CA ALA A 83 12.59 -3.25 -0.26
C ALA A 83 11.78 -4.53 -0.02
N HIS A 84 11.45 -5.28 -1.10
CA HIS A 84 10.79 -6.59 -0.98
C HIS A 84 11.62 -7.58 -0.18
N GLU A 85 12.93 -7.72 -0.50
CA GLU A 85 13.84 -8.67 0.17
C GLU A 85 14.03 -8.35 1.65
N LYS A 86 13.99 -7.07 2.04
CA LYS A 86 14.16 -6.63 3.43
C LYS A 86 12.84 -6.52 4.21
N GLY A 87 11.71 -6.81 3.56
CA GLY A 87 10.39 -6.78 4.19
C GLY A 87 9.92 -5.37 4.53
N ALA A 88 10.26 -4.38 3.70
CA ALA A 88 9.75 -3.03 3.85
C ALA A 88 8.26 -2.95 3.51
N ASP A 89 7.58 -2.03 4.16
CA ASP A 89 6.17 -1.70 3.88
C ASP A 89 6.06 -0.49 2.95
N ALA A 90 7.07 0.37 2.93
CA ALA A 90 7.15 1.55 2.08
C ALA A 90 8.61 1.93 1.81
N VAL A 91 8.81 2.75 0.80
CA VAL A 91 10.09 3.39 0.46
C VAL A 91 9.90 4.90 0.50
N GLN A 92 10.82 5.61 1.17
CA GLN A 92 10.92 7.07 1.09
C GLN A 92 12.19 7.42 0.33
N VAL A 93 12.05 8.09 -0.78
CA VAL A 93 13.19 8.63 -1.55
C VAL A 93 13.77 9.81 -0.80
N VAL A 94 15.06 9.77 -0.50
CA VAL A 94 15.78 10.84 0.20
C VAL A 94 16.46 11.78 -0.79
N SER A 95 17.07 11.22 -1.84
CA SER A 95 17.64 12.00 -2.93
C SER A 95 17.69 11.21 -4.23
N VAL A 96 17.62 11.95 -5.34
CA VAL A 96 17.85 11.43 -6.69
C VAL A 96 18.86 12.34 -7.37
N ASP A 97 20.08 11.85 -7.50
CA ASP A 97 21.15 12.61 -8.20
C ASP A 97 21.18 12.20 -9.68
N LYS A 98 21.07 13.19 -10.54
CA LYS A 98 21.11 13.01 -11.99
C LYS A 98 22.54 12.70 -12.46
N PRO A 99 22.70 11.99 -13.60
CA PRO A 99 24.00 11.76 -14.18
C PRO A 99 24.75 13.07 -14.41
N GLY A 100 25.96 13.17 -13.86
CA GLY A 100 26.88 14.28 -14.12
C GLY A 100 27.88 13.90 -15.23
N PHE A 101 28.74 14.86 -15.61
CA PHE A 101 29.75 14.66 -16.65
C PHE A 101 30.75 13.51 -16.33
N THR A 102 30.96 13.23 -15.05
CA THR A 102 31.85 12.17 -14.55
C THR A 102 31.14 10.95 -14.00
N THR A 103 29.81 11.00 -13.86
CA THR A 103 29.01 9.97 -13.19
C THR A 103 27.91 9.50 -14.15
N GLY A 104 28.17 8.60 -15.03
CA GLY A 104 27.26 8.20 -16.12
C GLY A 104 25.91 7.57 -15.71
N SER A 105 25.52 7.53 -14.41
CA SER A 105 24.27 6.92 -13.94
C SER A 105 23.57 7.78 -12.89
N TYR A 106 22.27 7.56 -12.71
CA TYR A 106 21.52 8.10 -11.59
C TYR A 106 22.02 7.50 -10.27
N ALA A 107 21.98 8.28 -9.19
CA ALA A 107 22.12 7.77 -7.84
C ALA A 107 20.84 8.02 -7.05
N ILE A 108 20.37 7.00 -6.35
CA ILE A 108 19.17 7.08 -5.51
C ILE A 108 19.55 6.71 -4.09
N GLN A 109 19.17 7.58 -3.15
CA GLN A 109 19.19 7.27 -1.72
C GLN A 109 17.74 7.16 -1.25
N ALA A 110 17.43 6.09 -0.53
CA ALA A 110 16.09 5.86 -0.02
C ALA A 110 16.12 5.20 1.35
N ASN A 111 15.14 5.53 2.17
CA ASN A 111 14.82 4.86 3.42
C ASN A 111 13.85 3.72 3.14
N LEU A 112 14.15 2.54 3.65
CA LEU A 112 13.22 1.43 3.71
C LEU A 112 12.43 1.54 5.01
N LEU A 113 11.10 1.59 4.90
CA LEU A 113 10.22 1.86 6.03
C LEU A 113 9.42 0.63 6.42
N ARG A 114 9.16 0.48 7.71
CA ARG A 114 8.16 -0.44 8.24
C ARG A 114 7.15 0.35 9.04
N TYR A 115 5.86 0.12 8.78
CA TYR A 115 4.82 0.74 9.58
C TYR A 115 4.94 0.30 11.03
N ALA A 116 4.87 1.28 11.94
CA ALA A 116 5.13 1.06 13.35
C ALA A 116 3.96 0.41 14.07
N ASP A 117 2.77 0.55 13.51
CA ASP A 117 1.51 0.01 14.00
C ASP A 117 0.90 -0.92 12.94
N ASP A 118 0.18 -1.93 13.40
CA ASP A 118 -0.72 -2.66 12.54
C ASP A 118 -1.85 -1.72 12.13
N TRP A 119 -2.11 -1.63 10.81
CA TRP A 119 -3.28 -0.92 10.33
C TRP A 119 -4.54 -1.50 10.97
N GLU A 120 -5.43 -0.62 11.43
CA GLU A 120 -6.64 -1.06 12.13
C GLU A 120 -7.40 -2.09 11.28
N ARG A 121 -7.64 -3.25 11.87
CA ARG A 121 -8.36 -4.35 11.23
C ARG A 121 -9.67 -4.59 11.95
N TYR A 122 -10.71 -4.87 11.17
CA TYR A 122 -11.95 -5.39 11.67
C TYR A 122 -11.93 -6.92 11.48
N PRO A 123 -11.92 -7.72 12.55
CA PRO A 123 -11.67 -9.16 12.48
C PRO A 123 -12.93 -9.94 12.08
N MET A 124 -13.45 -9.67 10.89
CA MET A 124 -14.65 -10.33 10.39
C MET A 124 -14.44 -10.79 8.95
N SER A 125 -14.68 -12.05 8.67
CA SER A 125 -14.69 -12.57 7.31
C SER A 125 -15.94 -12.10 6.55
N GLU A 126 -15.91 -12.15 5.21
CA GLU A 126 -17.06 -11.80 4.39
C GLU A 126 -18.30 -12.67 4.73
N ASN A 127 -18.09 -13.98 4.96
CA ASN A 127 -19.17 -14.89 5.31
C ASN A 127 -19.80 -14.55 6.66
N ASP A 128 -18.97 -14.22 7.67
CA ASP A 128 -19.45 -13.80 8.98
C ASP A 128 -20.20 -12.47 8.90
N PHE A 129 -19.71 -11.56 8.04
CA PHE A 129 -20.36 -10.27 7.81
C PHE A 129 -21.73 -10.44 7.13
N VAL A 130 -21.83 -11.27 6.10
CA VAL A 130 -23.12 -11.62 5.49
C VAL A 130 -24.08 -12.23 6.51
N ALA A 131 -23.59 -13.13 7.36
CA ALA A 131 -24.41 -13.72 8.43
C ALA A 131 -24.86 -12.67 9.45
N TYR A 132 -23.99 -11.71 9.80
CA TYR A 132 -24.35 -10.57 10.66
C TYR A 132 -25.46 -9.73 10.03
N LEU A 133 -25.32 -9.33 8.77
CA LEU A 133 -26.32 -8.51 8.07
C LEU A 133 -27.69 -9.20 8.01
N ARG A 134 -27.71 -10.51 7.76
CA ARG A 134 -28.96 -11.29 7.74
C ARG A 134 -29.62 -11.32 9.11
N ARG A 135 -28.86 -11.61 10.16
CA ARG A 135 -29.39 -11.67 11.53
C ARG A 135 -29.97 -10.35 12.00
N ASN A 136 -29.35 -9.23 11.60
CA ASN A 136 -29.71 -7.89 12.06
C ASN A 136 -30.55 -7.10 11.04
N SER A 137 -31.06 -7.74 9.98
CA SER A 137 -31.72 -7.07 8.84
C SER A 137 -32.80 -6.06 9.21
N LYS A 138 -33.45 -6.20 10.35
CA LYS A 138 -34.53 -5.30 10.83
C LYS A 138 -34.02 -4.08 11.60
N THR A 139 -32.76 -4.07 12.00
CA THR A 139 -32.18 -3.04 12.89
C THR A 139 -30.95 -2.36 12.31
N LEU A 140 -30.58 -2.73 11.08
CA LEU A 140 -29.45 -2.13 10.37
C LEU A 140 -29.75 -0.63 10.10
N ASP A 141 -28.71 0.18 10.28
CA ASP A 141 -28.71 1.54 9.75
C ASP A 141 -28.66 1.48 8.21
N PRO A 142 -29.25 2.45 7.49
CA PRO A 142 -29.21 2.49 6.02
C PRO A 142 -27.80 2.37 5.44
N ILE A 143 -26.76 2.88 6.11
CA ILE A 143 -25.38 2.80 5.65
C ILE A 143 -24.74 1.42 5.88
N GLU A 144 -25.24 0.60 6.82
CA GLU A 144 -24.70 -0.74 7.07
C GLU A 144 -24.98 -1.67 5.89
N GLY A 145 -23.97 -2.42 5.45
CA GLY A 145 -24.11 -3.34 4.32
C GLY A 145 -22.81 -3.57 3.56
N ILE A 146 -22.92 -4.26 2.44
CA ILE A 146 -21.83 -4.47 1.50
C ILE A 146 -21.91 -3.41 0.41
N TRP A 147 -20.80 -2.76 0.14
CA TRP A 147 -20.72 -1.68 -0.83
C TRP A 147 -19.60 -1.95 -1.85
N SER A 148 -19.87 -1.69 -3.11
CA SER A 148 -18.88 -1.77 -4.18
C SER A 148 -18.47 -0.37 -4.62
N GLY A 149 -17.16 -0.09 -4.59
CA GLY A 149 -16.55 1.10 -5.18
C GLY A 149 -15.87 0.80 -6.52
N GLY A 150 -16.44 -0.16 -7.29
CA GLY A 150 -15.86 -0.69 -8.51
C GLY A 150 -15.43 -2.16 -8.31
N TRP A 151 -15.82 -3.02 -9.26
CA TRP A 151 -15.45 -4.44 -9.22
C TRP A 151 -13.94 -4.64 -9.45
N PRO A 152 -13.23 -5.53 -8.72
CA PRO A 152 -13.73 -6.46 -7.70
C PRO A 152 -13.79 -5.90 -6.27
N ASN A 153 -13.53 -4.61 -6.09
CA ASN A 153 -13.38 -4.00 -4.77
C ASN A 153 -14.73 -3.90 -4.04
N SER A 154 -14.78 -4.42 -2.82
CA SER A 154 -15.93 -4.27 -1.94
C SER A 154 -15.52 -4.04 -0.49
N ILE A 155 -16.34 -3.26 0.20
CA ILE A 155 -16.19 -2.95 1.61
C ILE A 155 -17.44 -3.37 2.37
N GLY A 156 -17.25 -3.75 3.63
CA GLY A 156 -18.33 -3.92 4.60
C GLY A 156 -18.42 -2.69 5.48
N ILE A 157 -19.62 -2.14 5.66
CA ILE A 157 -19.87 -1.08 6.64
C ILE A 157 -20.72 -1.66 7.77
N ILE A 158 -20.23 -1.52 8.99
CA ILE A 158 -20.85 -2.05 10.21
C ILE A 158 -20.79 -1.02 11.33
N ARG A 159 -21.76 -1.09 12.22
CA ARG A 159 -21.77 -0.25 13.45
C ARG A 159 -20.58 -0.58 14.33
N ASP A 160 -19.85 0.47 14.72
CA ASP A 160 -18.72 0.37 15.64
C ASP A 160 -18.53 1.68 16.39
N ALA A 161 -19.03 1.73 17.59
CA ALA A 161 -18.89 2.87 18.49
C ALA A 161 -17.69 2.71 19.45
N ALA A 162 -16.68 1.90 19.09
CA ALA A 162 -15.52 1.67 19.95
C ALA A 162 -14.63 2.92 20.14
N LYS A 163 -14.73 3.89 19.21
CA LYS A 163 -13.96 5.14 19.27
C LYS A 163 -14.89 6.35 19.33
N PRO A 164 -14.58 7.37 20.13
CA PRO A 164 -15.32 8.62 20.13
C PRO A 164 -15.38 9.25 18.74
N GLY A 165 -16.56 9.73 18.34
CA GLY A 165 -16.77 10.35 17.02
C GLY A 165 -16.88 9.38 15.85
N ARG A 166 -16.93 8.05 16.11
CA ARG A 166 -17.16 7.01 15.11
C ARG A 166 -18.39 6.19 15.48
N ASP A 167 -19.38 6.16 14.58
CA ASP A 167 -20.57 5.33 14.72
C ASP A 167 -20.45 4.02 13.94
N PHE A 168 -19.70 4.05 12.82
CA PHE A 168 -19.49 2.90 11.94
C PHE A 168 -18.05 2.84 11.47
N ILE A 169 -17.63 1.66 11.09
CA ILE A 169 -16.37 1.39 10.40
C ILE A 169 -16.65 0.75 9.05
N ALA A 170 -15.94 1.20 8.01
CA ALA A 170 -15.85 0.50 6.76
C ALA A 170 -14.54 -0.29 6.70
N PHE A 171 -14.60 -1.54 6.28
CA PHE A 171 -13.43 -2.41 6.15
C PHE A 171 -13.46 -3.17 4.82
N THR A 172 -12.28 -3.49 4.31
CA THR A 172 -12.13 -4.22 3.05
C THR A 172 -12.68 -5.63 3.17
N LEU A 173 -13.58 -6.02 2.28
CA LEU A 173 -14.03 -7.39 2.11
C LEU A 173 -13.25 -8.07 0.97
N ARG A 174 -13.19 -7.41 -0.19
CA ARG A 174 -12.45 -7.85 -1.37
C ARG A 174 -11.70 -6.67 -1.98
N THR A 175 -10.53 -6.94 -2.55
CA THR A 175 -9.73 -5.91 -3.21
C THR A 175 -8.77 -6.56 -4.20
N ASP A 176 -8.47 -5.85 -5.28
CA ASP A 176 -7.37 -6.11 -6.20
C ASP A 176 -6.14 -5.23 -5.91
N ALA A 177 -6.29 -4.26 -5.00
CA ALA A 177 -5.18 -3.42 -4.58
C ALA A 177 -4.31 -4.15 -3.54
N PRO A 178 -3.07 -4.55 -3.87
CA PRO A 178 -2.24 -5.40 -3.01
C PRO A 178 -1.89 -4.77 -1.65
N ALA A 179 -1.87 -3.44 -1.56
CA ALA A 179 -1.62 -2.73 -0.31
C ALA A 179 -2.77 -2.90 0.71
N TRP A 180 -3.97 -3.24 0.23
CA TRP A 180 -5.15 -3.43 1.05
C TRP A 180 -5.42 -4.93 1.23
N GLN A 181 -5.64 -5.34 2.47
CA GLN A 181 -5.98 -6.72 2.80
C GLN A 181 -7.42 -6.80 3.31
N PRO A 182 -8.10 -7.94 3.16
CA PRO A 182 -9.38 -8.17 3.80
C PRO A 182 -9.31 -7.86 5.30
N GLY A 183 -10.32 -7.17 5.80
CA GLY A 183 -10.39 -6.68 7.18
C GLY A 183 -9.73 -5.33 7.43
N TYR A 184 -8.91 -4.78 6.53
CA TYR A 184 -8.31 -3.46 6.71
C TYR A 184 -9.37 -2.36 6.72
N LYS A 185 -9.26 -1.43 7.67
CA LYS A 185 -10.14 -0.28 7.76
C LYS A 185 -9.98 0.63 6.54
N ARG A 186 -11.11 0.98 5.90
CA ARG A 186 -11.18 1.90 4.76
C ARG A 186 -11.80 3.24 5.10
N MET A 187 -12.70 3.29 6.09
CA MET A 187 -13.33 4.55 6.52
C MET A 187 -13.64 4.50 8.02
N ASP A 188 -13.51 5.65 8.66
CA ASP A 188 -14.25 5.97 9.89
C ASP A 188 -15.50 6.76 9.48
N ILE A 189 -16.65 6.44 10.05
CA ILE A 189 -17.93 7.04 9.67
C ILE A 189 -18.67 7.50 10.92
N ALA A 190 -19.10 8.74 10.92
CA ALA A 190 -19.98 9.29 11.93
C ALA A 190 -21.31 9.73 11.30
N ARG A 191 -22.40 9.67 12.09
CA ARG A 191 -23.68 10.25 11.65
C ARG A 191 -23.57 11.75 11.57
N GLY A 192 -24.15 12.32 10.53
CA GLY A 192 -24.36 13.75 10.42
C GLY A 192 -25.54 14.23 11.26
N ASN A 193 -25.79 15.54 11.22
CA ASN A 193 -26.88 16.18 11.97
C ASN A 193 -28.29 15.91 11.41
N GLN A 194 -28.38 15.28 10.23
CA GLN A 194 -29.63 14.94 9.57
C GLN A 194 -29.65 13.47 9.16
N PRO A 195 -30.81 12.81 9.16
CA PRO A 195 -30.94 11.44 8.67
C PRO A 195 -30.41 11.30 7.22
N GLY A 196 -29.64 10.25 6.97
CA GLY A 196 -29.04 9.99 5.68
C GLY A 196 -27.77 10.76 5.35
N TYR A 197 -27.31 11.66 6.26
CA TYR A 197 -26.05 12.37 6.15
C TYR A 197 -24.99 11.68 7.01
N TYR A 198 -23.78 11.51 6.46
CA TYR A 198 -22.65 10.91 7.15
C TYR A 198 -21.37 11.70 6.90
N GLN A 199 -20.55 11.78 7.94
CA GLN A 199 -19.19 12.29 7.85
C GLN A 199 -18.26 11.11 7.72
N LEU A 200 -17.47 11.06 6.63
CA LEU A 200 -16.53 9.99 6.34
C LEU A 200 -15.11 10.51 6.46
N ARG A 201 -14.25 9.73 7.12
CA ARG A 201 -12.81 9.81 6.93
C ARG A 201 -12.41 8.62 6.07
N TYR A 202 -12.22 8.88 4.78
CA TYR A 202 -11.81 7.89 3.80
C TYR A 202 -10.29 7.76 3.73
N PHE A 203 -9.78 6.54 3.63
CA PHE A 203 -8.36 6.25 3.47
C PHE A 203 -8.11 5.76 2.05
N HIS A 204 -7.22 6.49 1.35
CA HIS A 204 -6.81 6.23 -0.03
C HIS A 204 -5.88 5.00 -0.13
N ASP A 205 -5.53 4.61 -1.35
CA ASP A 205 -4.67 3.44 -1.58
C ASP A 205 -3.22 3.66 -1.13
N ASP A 206 -2.79 4.90 -1.00
CA ASP A 206 -1.52 5.33 -0.40
C ASP A 206 -1.61 5.55 1.12
N PHE A 207 -2.74 5.23 1.75
CA PHE A 207 -3.08 5.45 3.16
C PHE A 207 -3.23 6.93 3.57
N SER A 208 -3.15 7.87 2.65
CA SER A 208 -3.58 9.25 2.91
C SER A 208 -5.08 9.29 3.21
N LYS A 209 -5.58 10.40 3.74
CA LYS A 209 -6.95 10.52 4.20
C LYS A 209 -7.65 11.74 3.61
N SER A 210 -8.95 11.60 3.36
CA SER A 210 -9.86 12.71 3.06
C SER A 210 -11.04 12.68 4.01
N ASP A 211 -11.38 13.82 4.58
CA ASP A 211 -12.60 14.00 5.37
C ASP A 211 -13.67 14.59 4.44
N VAL A 212 -14.78 13.87 4.28
CA VAL A 212 -15.86 14.24 3.37
C VAL A 212 -17.22 14.07 4.02
N ILE A 213 -18.24 14.79 3.52
CA ILE A 213 -19.63 14.62 3.90
C ILE A 213 -20.36 13.98 2.71
N VAL A 214 -21.13 12.94 2.98
CA VAL A 214 -21.94 12.25 1.99
C VAL A 214 -23.40 12.18 2.39
N THR A 215 -24.26 12.06 1.38
CA THR A 215 -25.67 11.76 1.54
C THR A 215 -25.94 10.43 0.87
N LEU A 216 -26.71 9.57 1.53
CA LEU A 216 -27.18 8.34 0.89
C LEU A 216 -28.33 8.66 -0.09
N ASP A 217 -28.12 8.32 -1.35
CA ASP A 217 -29.20 8.34 -2.34
C ASP A 217 -30.03 7.06 -2.24
N GLN A 218 -31.31 7.22 -1.87
CA GLN A 218 -32.30 6.15 -1.70
C GLN A 218 -31.78 4.93 -0.90
N ASN A 219 -30.80 5.12 0.00
CA ASN A 219 -30.09 4.07 0.73
C ASN A 219 -29.33 3.07 -0.15
N ARG A 220 -28.99 3.43 -1.40
CA ARG A 220 -28.37 2.54 -2.39
C ARG A 220 -27.04 3.01 -2.90
N SER A 221 -26.74 4.31 -2.85
CA SER A 221 -25.47 4.85 -3.29
C SER A 221 -25.03 6.05 -2.46
N PHE A 222 -23.75 6.32 -2.46
CA PHE A 222 -23.17 7.59 -2.04
C PHE A 222 -21.93 7.90 -2.87
N GLU A 223 -21.69 9.18 -3.04
CA GLU A 223 -20.59 9.68 -3.87
C GLU A 223 -19.85 10.78 -3.15
N PHE A 224 -18.56 10.89 -3.40
CA PHE A 224 -17.74 12.00 -2.94
C PHE A 224 -16.54 12.24 -3.86
N MET A 225 -16.07 13.48 -3.87
CA MET A 225 -14.88 13.84 -4.61
C MET A 225 -13.64 13.44 -3.82
N ILE A 226 -12.77 12.70 -4.48
CA ILE A 226 -11.39 12.45 -4.02
C ILE A 226 -10.54 13.52 -4.69
N ASN A 227 -10.06 14.47 -3.90
CA ASN A 227 -9.14 15.49 -4.39
C ASN A 227 -7.72 14.98 -4.17
N SER A 228 -6.99 14.73 -5.26
CA SER A 228 -5.53 14.66 -5.27
C SER A 228 -4.99 15.94 -5.88
N GLU A 229 -3.73 16.29 -5.62
CA GLU A 229 -3.10 17.51 -6.15
C GLU A 229 -3.22 17.63 -7.68
N ASP A 230 -3.28 16.51 -8.39
CA ASP A 230 -3.28 16.45 -9.87
C ASP A 230 -4.62 16.03 -10.49
N SER A 231 -5.58 15.53 -9.72
CA SER A 231 -6.86 15.08 -10.26
C SER A 231 -7.99 15.07 -9.23
N ALA A 232 -9.18 15.44 -9.68
CA ALA A 232 -10.40 15.26 -8.92
C ALA A 232 -11.13 14.03 -9.47
N ASN A 233 -11.20 12.96 -8.70
CA ASN A 233 -11.90 11.74 -9.07
C ASN A 233 -13.16 11.58 -8.23
N LEU A 234 -14.27 11.25 -8.88
CA LEU A 234 -15.52 10.92 -8.20
C LEU A 234 -15.46 9.48 -7.73
N ALA A 235 -15.51 9.27 -6.42
CA ALA A 235 -15.69 7.93 -5.85
C ALA A 235 -17.19 7.67 -5.69
N THR A 236 -17.67 6.63 -6.32
CA THR A 236 -19.05 6.18 -6.22
C THR A 236 -19.11 4.82 -5.54
N PHE A 237 -19.90 4.71 -4.50
CA PHE A 237 -20.16 3.45 -3.81
C PHE A 237 -21.63 3.05 -3.99
N THR A 238 -21.85 1.81 -4.44
CA THR A 238 -23.17 1.24 -4.63
C THR A 238 -23.39 0.07 -3.68
N LYS A 239 -24.52 0.05 -3.00
CA LYS A 239 -24.91 -1.02 -2.07
C LYS A 239 -25.24 -2.30 -2.83
N LEU A 240 -24.58 -3.38 -2.44
CA LEU A 240 -24.81 -4.69 -3.04
C LEU A 240 -25.94 -5.44 -2.34
N GLU A 241 -26.71 -6.18 -3.10
CA GLU A 241 -27.68 -7.13 -2.54
C GLU A 241 -26.94 -8.30 -1.87
N LEU A 242 -27.49 -8.79 -0.76
CA LEU A 242 -26.90 -9.93 -0.09
C LEU A 242 -27.05 -11.17 -0.97
N PRO A 243 -25.98 -11.99 -1.10
CA PRO A 243 -26.07 -13.24 -1.84
C PRO A 243 -27.17 -14.14 -1.22
N PRO A 244 -27.85 -14.96 -2.03
CA PRO A 244 -28.82 -15.91 -1.49
C PRO A 244 -28.17 -16.82 -0.43
N PRO A 245 -28.95 -17.33 0.55
CA PRO A 245 -28.40 -18.28 1.50
C PRO A 245 -27.85 -19.50 0.78
N SER A 246 -26.63 -19.91 1.13
CA SER A 246 -26.09 -21.21 0.66
C SER A 246 -27.04 -22.32 1.13
N ARG A 247 -27.48 -23.13 0.19
CA ARG A 247 -28.29 -24.34 0.47
C ARG A 247 -27.44 -25.40 1.14
#